data_7d9e2847f7f3df6d56695bfbac50ff38
#
_entry.id   7d9e2847f7f3df6d56695bfbac50ff38
#
_cell.length_a   1.000
_cell.length_b   1.000
_cell.length_c   1.000
_cell.angle_alpha   90.00
_cell.angle_beta   90.00
_cell.angle_gamma   90.00
#
_symmetry.space_group_name_H-M   'P 1'
#
loop_
_entity.id
_entity.type
_entity.pdbx_description
1 polymer ?
#
loop_
_entity_poly.entity_id
_entity_poly.type
_entity_poly.pdbx_seq_one_letter_code
_entity_poly.pdbx_strand_id
1 'polypeptide(L)'
;MKKVIMLALLIAAGSAFNTASAQSKKKDKKNKATTECSEACKTAPIVLKSAADSLSYATGMTMSNGLDAYLEQQFGITKELMPDFIRGLKEGISKRKDANFAAQGVGIAVSRQIESRLLPNMVSQFEESKSPVNTEILYSGIVAAMSKDSTTMSPATAAKFFKEQEIAIRQQREAENKAKNEAFMAENKAKEGVVTLPSGLQYRIIKKGTGTIPKATDDVQVIYEGKTIDGKVFDSTAKHGTEFDTFNVGGLIKGWTEALQLMPVGSKWEIFIPYNLAYGERGAGRDIAPYSTLIFTLELKDIDGVHVVKSSQPTPSKETEAKKDSKTAKQSQPKSAKKASSKASK
;
A
#
# COMPACT_ATOMS: atom_id res chain seq x y z
N MET A 1 28.09 -21.16 -22.81
CA MET A 1 27.21 -20.18 -22.17
C MET A 1 27.13 -18.95 -23.09
N LYS A 2 26.15 -18.89 -23.94
CA LYS A 2 25.92 -17.80 -24.91
C LYS A 2 25.19 -16.68 -24.17
N LYS A 3 25.90 -15.60 -23.87
CA LYS A 3 25.29 -14.37 -23.38
C LYS A 3 24.50 -13.76 -24.55
N VAL A 4 23.16 -13.91 -24.50
CA VAL A 4 22.26 -13.13 -25.34
C VAL A 4 22.40 -11.69 -24.83
N ILE A 5 23.05 -10.86 -25.64
CA ILE A 5 23.04 -9.41 -25.42
C ILE A 5 21.65 -8.96 -25.84
N MET A 6 20.72 -8.96 -24.85
CA MET A 6 19.47 -8.27 -25.00
C MET A 6 19.79 -6.80 -25.20
N LEU A 7 19.45 -6.26 -26.36
CA LEU A 7 19.40 -4.82 -26.56
C LEU A 7 18.36 -4.27 -25.57
N ALA A 8 18.83 -3.99 -24.36
CA ALA A 8 18.08 -3.15 -23.45
C ALA A 8 18.06 -1.76 -24.09
N LEU A 9 17.08 -1.51 -24.92
CA LEU A 9 16.63 -0.18 -25.22
C LEU A 9 16.23 0.41 -23.88
N LEU A 10 17.22 1.00 -23.23
CA LEU A 10 17.06 1.87 -22.08
C LEU A 10 16.19 3.06 -22.53
N ILE A 11 14.89 2.84 -22.58
CA ILE A 11 13.99 3.88 -22.16
C ILE A 11 14.09 3.80 -20.64
N ALA A 12 15.04 4.56 -20.09
CA ALA A 12 15.16 4.82 -18.67
C ALA A 12 13.93 5.63 -18.23
N ALA A 13 12.84 4.93 -18.02
CA ALA A 13 11.69 5.38 -17.26
C ALA A 13 11.30 4.17 -16.42
N GLY A 14 11.90 4.15 -15.23
CA GLY A 14 11.77 3.08 -14.26
C GLY A 14 10.32 2.75 -13.93
N SER A 15 10.20 1.51 -13.51
CA SER A 15 9.28 0.98 -12.50
C SER A 15 7.93 0.46 -12.96
N ALA A 16 7.83 -0.83 -12.75
CA ALA A 16 6.71 -1.59 -12.23
C ALA A 16 5.29 -1.14 -12.65
N PHE A 17 4.81 -1.72 -13.73
CA PHE A 17 3.38 -1.79 -14.01
C PHE A 17 2.80 -2.99 -13.25
N ASN A 18 2.04 -2.69 -12.20
CA ASN A 18 1.13 -3.63 -11.59
C ASN A 18 -0.17 -3.61 -12.42
N THR A 19 -0.30 -4.52 -13.36
CA THR A 19 -1.54 -4.69 -14.11
C THR A 19 -2.47 -5.60 -13.32
N ALA A 20 -3.53 -5.01 -12.77
CA ALA A 20 -4.69 -5.76 -12.31
C ALA A 20 -5.39 -6.38 -13.53
N SER A 21 -5.30 -7.70 -13.66
CA SER A 21 -5.99 -8.47 -14.69
C SER A 21 -7.48 -8.55 -14.38
N ALA A 22 -8.30 -7.89 -15.18
CA ALA A 22 -9.71 -8.22 -15.30
C ALA A 22 -9.84 -9.46 -16.20
N GLN A 23 -10.10 -10.61 -15.58
CA GLN A 23 -10.44 -11.85 -16.31
C GLN A 23 -11.84 -11.76 -16.90
N SER A 24 -11.91 -11.60 -18.21
CA SER A 24 -13.12 -11.90 -18.98
C SER A 24 -12.92 -13.27 -19.65
N LYS A 25 -13.68 -14.27 -19.18
CA LYS A 25 -13.81 -15.58 -19.82
C LYS A 25 -14.49 -15.42 -21.18
N LYS A 26 -13.79 -15.71 -22.28
CA LYS A 26 -14.41 -15.99 -23.57
C LYS A 26 -13.92 -17.32 -24.10
N LYS A 27 -14.93 -18.14 -24.47
CA LYS A 27 -14.85 -19.51 -24.98
C LYS A 27 -14.00 -19.63 -26.27
N ASP A 28 -13.24 -20.71 -26.30
CA ASP A 28 -12.52 -21.23 -27.46
C ASP A 28 -13.42 -21.40 -28.68
N LYS A 29 -13.01 -20.79 -29.79
CA LYS A 29 -13.25 -21.32 -31.13
C LYS A 29 -11.91 -21.37 -31.86
N LYS A 30 -11.41 -22.59 -31.99
CA LYS A 30 -10.31 -22.94 -32.90
C LYS A 30 -10.66 -22.45 -34.30
N ASN A 31 -10.00 -21.41 -34.77
CA ASN A 31 -9.81 -21.16 -36.20
C ASN A 31 -8.32 -20.96 -36.44
N LYS A 32 -7.76 -21.95 -37.11
CA LYS A 32 -6.41 -21.95 -37.64
C LYS A 32 -6.44 -21.03 -38.88
N ALA A 33 -6.15 -19.73 -38.63
CA ALA A 33 -5.84 -18.81 -39.71
C ALA A 33 -4.37 -18.44 -39.52
N THR A 34 -3.50 -19.02 -40.31
CA THR A 34 -2.17 -18.48 -40.62
C THR A 34 -2.40 -17.16 -41.32
N THR A 35 -2.44 -16.07 -40.52
CA THR A 35 -2.51 -14.73 -41.08
C THR A 35 -1.11 -14.38 -41.58
N GLU A 36 -0.91 -14.59 -42.88
CA GLU A 36 0.23 -14.02 -43.60
C GLU A 36 0.19 -12.52 -43.41
N CYS A 37 1.34 -11.93 -43.01
CA CYS A 37 1.51 -10.51 -42.89
C CYS A 37 1.09 -9.84 -44.20
N SER A 38 0.17 -8.85 -44.15
CA SER A 38 -0.33 -8.18 -45.35
C SER A 38 0.84 -7.59 -46.17
N GLU A 39 0.67 -7.45 -47.48
CA GLU A 39 1.70 -6.93 -48.41
C GLU A 39 2.31 -5.59 -47.96
N ALA A 40 1.60 -4.80 -47.17
CA ALA A 40 2.07 -3.54 -46.59
C ALA A 40 3.28 -3.69 -45.64
N CYS A 41 3.53 -4.91 -45.11
CA CYS A 41 4.66 -5.19 -44.22
C CYS A 41 5.93 -5.66 -44.96
N LYS A 42 5.81 -6.06 -46.22
CA LYS A 42 6.96 -6.56 -47.00
C LYS A 42 7.88 -5.40 -47.37
N THR A 43 9.15 -5.52 -47.05
CA THR A 43 10.19 -4.64 -47.56
C THR A 43 10.69 -5.13 -48.89
N ALA A 44 11.04 -4.21 -49.81
CA ALA A 44 11.73 -4.61 -51.03
C ALA A 44 13.02 -5.38 -50.70
N PRO A 45 13.37 -6.43 -51.50
CA PRO A 45 14.60 -7.18 -51.25
C PRO A 45 15.81 -6.27 -51.24
N ILE A 46 16.64 -6.38 -50.19
CA ILE A 46 17.89 -5.63 -50.07
C ILE A 46 19.02 -6.49 -50.65
N VAL A 47 19.79 -5.91 -51.56
CA VAL A 47 20.98 -6.56 -52.09
C VAL A 47 22.14 -6.36 -51.15
N LEU A 48 22.62 -7.44 -50.55
CA LEU A 48 23.79 -7.45 -49.65
C LEU A 48 25.04 -7.60 -50.52
N LYS A 49 25.88 -6.53 -50.59
CA LYS A 49 27.02 -6.48 -51.50
C LYS A 49 28.32 -6.90 -50.85
N SER A 50 28.39 -6.98 -49.52
CA SER A 50 29.57 -7.30 -48.76
C SER A 50 29.27 -8.22 -47.56
N ALA A 51 30.34 -8.83 -47.01
CA ALA A 51 30.24 -9.57 -45.76
C ALA A 51 29.79 -8.67 -44.59
N ALA A 52 30.15 -7.40 -44.61
CA ALA A 52 29.74 -6.40 -43.62
C ALA A 52 28.25 -6.10 -43.72
N ASP A 53 27.66 -6.04 -44.96
CA ASP A 53 26.23 -5.87 -45.17
C ASP A 53 25.47 -7.09 -44.64
N SER A 54 25.97 -8.28 -44.94
CA SER A 54 25.38 -9.54 -44.48
C SER A 54 25.37 -9.63 -42.95
N LEU A 55 26.48 -9.28 -42.32
CA LEU A 55 26.63 -9.26 -40.86
C LEU A 55 25.68 -8.23 -40.23
N SER A 56 25.59 -7.04 -40.81
CA SER A 56 24.70 -5.96 -40.29
C SER A 56 23.24 -6.37 -40.38
N TYR A 57 22.83 -6.95 -41.52
CA TYR A 57 21.48 -7.42 -41.71
C TYR A 57 21.10 -8.57 -40.77
N ALA A 58 21.99 -9.58 -40.66
CA ALA A 58 21.80 -10.69 -39.75
C ALA A 58 21.73 -10.27 -38.30
N THR A 59 22.56 -9.27 -37.90
CA THR A 59 22.51 -8.68 -36.56
C THR A 59 21.15 -8.07 -36.28
N GLY A 60 20.61 -7.26 -37.21
CA GLY A 60 19.28 -6.67 -37.07
C GLY A 60 18.17 -7.71 -36.90
N MET A 61 18.21 -8.77 -37.71
CA MET A 61 17.25 -9.87 -37.61
C MET A 61 17.36 -10.63 -36.27
N THR A 62 18.58 -10.86 -35.80
CA THR A 62 18.82 -11.60 -34.55
C THR A 62 18.40 -10.78 -33.32
N MET A 63 18.60 -9.46 -33.37
CA MET A 63 18.22 -8.55 -32.27
C MET A 63 16.69 -8.42 -32.11
N SER A 64 15.93 -8.70 -33.15
CA SER A 64 14.44 -8.65 -33.08
C SER A 64 13.79 -9.96 -32.62
N ASN A 65 14.57 -10.99 -32.30
CA ASN A 65 14.04 -12.26 -31.80
C ASN A 65 13.32 -12.06 -30.46
N GLY A 66 12.03 -12.43 -30.39
CA GLY A 66 11.20 -12.31 -29.21
C GLY A 66 10.68 -10.88 -28.93
N LEU A 67 10.95 -9.94 -29.86
CA LEU A 67 10.46 -8.58 -29.74
C LEU A 67 8.92 -8.51 -29.87
N ASP A 68 8.33 -9.36 -30.67
CA ASP A 68 6.89 -9.47 -30.85
C ASP A 68 6.18 -9.82 -29.52
N ALA A 69 6.64 -10.86 -28.82
CA ALA A 69 6.11 -11.24 -27.52
C ALA A 69 6.31 -10.14 -26.46
N TYR A 70 7.45 -9.48 -26.48
CA TYR A 70 7.71 -8.35 -25.60
C TYR A 70 6.77 -7.17 -25.86
N LEU A 71 6.54 -6.83 -27.15
CA LEU A 71 5.64 -5.73 -27.54
C LEU A 71 4.20 -6.03 -27.14
N GLU A 72 3.76 -7.27 -27.31
CA GLU A 72 2.42 -7.69 -26.87
C GLU A 72 2.27 -7.57 -25.36
N GLN A 73 3.23 -8.10 -24.61
CA GLN A 73 3.18 -8.13 -23.15
C GLN A 73 3.31 -6.74 -22.50
N GLN A 74 4.21 -5.91 -23.01
CA GLN A 74 4.53 -4.61 -22.40
C GLN A 74 3.70 -3.44 -22.94
N PHE A 75 3.28 -3.53 -24.20
CA PHE A 75 2.62 -2.41 -24.88
C PHE A 75 1.26 -2.79 -25.50
N GLY A 76 0.83 -4.04 -25.39
CA GLY A 76 -0.42 -4.50 -25.96
C GLY A 76 -0.45 -4.49 -27.49
N ILE A 77 0.74 -4.51 -28.15
CA ILE A 77 0.84 -4.55 -29.60
C ILE A 77 0.53 -5.97 -30.08
N THR A 78 -0.74 -6.23 -30.35
CA THR A 78 -1.20 -7.52 -30.87
C THR A 78 -0.79 -7.71 -32.32
N LYS A 79 -1.04 -8.90 -32.87
CA LYS A 79 -0.74 -9.22 -34.30
C LYS A 79 -1.46 -8.28 -35.26
N GLU A 80 -2.66 -7.86 -34.92
CA GLU A 80 -3.48 -6.93 -35.71
C GLU A 80 -2.85 -5.51 -35.74
N LEU A 81 -2.18 -5.08 -34.68
CA LEU A 81 -1.52 -3.78 -34.58
C LEU A 81 -0.08 -3.78 -35.08
N MET A 82 0.49 -4.94 -35.35
CA MET A 82 1.87 -5.07 -35.81
C MET A 82 2.17 -4.33 -37.13
N PRO A 83 1.28 -4.28 -38.13
CA PRO A 83 1.50 -3.46 -39.34
C PRO A 83 1.67 -1.99 -39.05
N ASP A 84 0.88 -1.45 -38.12
CA ASP A 84 0.96 -0.03 -37.72
C ASP A 84 2.24 0.24 -36.92
N PHE A 85 2.64 -0.68 -36.04
CA PHE A 85 3.92 -0.61 -35.34
C PHE A 85 5.09 -0.59 -36.33
N ILE A 86 5.10 -1.49 -37.32
CA ILE A 86 6.17 -1.55 -38.34
C ILE A 86 6.21 -0.28 -39.18
N ARG A 87 5.05 0.32 -39.51
CA ARG A 87 4.97 1.59 -40.23
C ARG A 87 5.61 2.70 -39.41
N GLY A 88 5.26 2.82 -38.11
CA GLY A 88 5.86 3.80 -37.20
C GLY A 88 7.36 3.58 -37.01
N LEU A 89 7.82 2.33 -36.92
CA LEU A 89 9.24 2.01 -36.81
C LEU A 89 10.02 2.43 -38.07
N LYS A 90 9.51 2.13 -39.26
CA LYS A 90 10.13 2.56 -40.54
C LYS A 90 10.22 4.08 -40.64
N GLU A 91 9.16 4.80 -40.26
CA GLU A 91 9.16 6.27 -40.22
C GLU A 91 10.20 6.80 -39.22
N GLY A 92 10.23 6.25 -38.01
CA GLY A 92 11.20 6.61 -36.99
C GLY A 92 12.65 6.41 -37.44
N ILE A 93 12.95 5.28 -38.10
CA ILE A 93 14.27 4.99 -38.67
C ILE A 93 14.62 5.99 -39.78
N SER A 94 13.68 6.29 -40.67
CA SER A 94 13.92 7.22 -41.80
C SER A 94 14.16 8.64 -41.34
N LYS A 95 13.44 9.09 -40.33
CA LYS A 95 13.51 10.45 -39.76
C LYS A 95 14.39 10.56 -38.49
N ARG A 96 15.25 9.57 -38.20
CA ARG A 96 16.04 9.48 -36.95
C ARG A 96 16.95 10.68 -36.66
N LYS A 97 17.27 11.49 -37.67
CA LYS A 97 18.08 12.71 -37.55
C LYS A 97 17.25 14.00 -37.58
N ASP A 98 15.94 13.89 -37.75
CA ASP A 98 15.04 15.05 -37.80
C ASP A 98 14.65 15.44 -36.36
N ALA A 99 15.11 16.62 -35.94
CA ALA A 99 14.84 17.16 -34.60
C ALA A 99 13.35 17.45 -34.37
N ASN A 100 12.61 17.87 -35.38
CA ASN A 100 11.17 18.15 -35.28
C ASN A 100 10.38 16.84 -35.08
N PHE A 101 10.73 15.81 -35.83
CA PHE A 101 10.16 14.47 -35.64
C PHE A 101 10.47 13.88 -34.27
N ALA A 102 11.70 14.07 -33.79
CA ALA A 102 12.08 13.63 -32.44
C ALA A 102 11.24 14.36 -31.37
N ALA A 103 11.03 15.67 -31.52
CA ALA A 103 10.20 16.45 -30.60
C ALA A 103 8.72 15.99 -30.60
N GLN A 104 8.15 15.66 -31.76
CA GLN A 104 6.81 15.08 -31.87
C GLN A 104 6.73 13.73 -31.12
N GLY A 105 7.73 12.88 -31.29
CA GLY A 105 7.83 11.60 -30.58
C GLY A 105 7.84 11.76 -29.04
N VAL A 106 8.58 12.76 -28.56
CA VAL A 106 8.60 13.11 -27.12
C VAL A 106 7.21 13.59 -26.67
N GLY A 107 6.54 14.43 -27.45
CA GLY A 107 5.17 14.91 -27.15
C GLY A 107 4.18 13.75 -26.98
N ILE A 108 4.21 12.77 -27.89
CA ILE A 108 3.40 11.54 -27.81
C ILE A 108 3.75 10.71 -26.56
N ALA A 109 5.03 10.56 -26.24
CA ALA A 109 5.46 9.81 -25.07
C ALA A 109 5.00 10.50 -23.77
N VAL A 110 5.10 11.83 -23.69
CA VAL A 110 4.65 12.62 -22.53
C VAL A 110 3.13 12.52 -22.36
N SER A 111 2.34 12.60 -23.46
CA SER A 111 0.88 12.48 -23.36
C SER A 111 0.46 11.13 -22.77
N ARG A 112 1.10 10.03 -23.16
CA ARG A 112 0.87 8.70 -22.58
C ARG A 112 1.24 8.61 -21.09
N GLN A 113 2.31 9.29 -20.67
CA GLN A 113 2.68 9.36 -19.25
C GLN A 113 1.67 10.16 -18.43
N ILE A 114 1.15 11.25 -18.98
CA ILE A 114 0.08 12.02 -18.33
C ILE A 114 -1.14 11.12 -18.15
N GLU A 115 -1.59 10.46 -19.20
CA GLU A 115 -2.76 9.59 -19.19
C GLU A 115 -2.62 8.41 -18.22
N SER A 116 -1.48 7.72 -18.23
CA SER A 116 -1.29 6.49 -17.45
C SER A 116 -0.88 6.70 -16.00
N ARG A 117 -0.24 7.82 -15.66
CA ARG A 117 0.33 8.06 -14.33
C ARG A 117 -0.23 9.26 -13.59
N LEU A 118 -0.36 10.40 -14.28
CA LEU A 118 -0.75 11.64 -13.63
C LEU A 118 -2.27 11.77 -13.52
N LEU A 119 -2.96 11.51 -14.62
CA LEU A 119 -4.41 11.67 -14.71
C LEU A 119 -5.18 10.81 -13.68
N PRO A 120 -4.90 9.51 -13.47
CA PRO A 120 -5.62 8.71 -12.50
C PRO A 120 -5.50 9.27 -11.08
N ASN A 121 -4.31 9.73 -10.69
CA ASN A 121 -4.09 10.33 -9.37
C ASN A 121 -4.82 11.67 -9.22
N MET A 122 -4.84 12.49 -10.28
CA MET A 122 -5.55 13.77 -10.26
C MET A 122 -7.07 13.56 -10.23
N VAL A 123 -7.58 12.65 -11.07
CA VAL A 123 -9.01 12.33 -11.09
C VAL A 123 -9.46 11.80 -9.73
N SER A 124 -8.75 10.84 -9.15
CA SER A 124 -9.10 10.30 -7.82
C SER A 124 -9.08 11.36 -6.72
N GLN A 125 -8.20 12.35 -6.82
CA GLN A 125 -8.17 13.46 -5.86
C GLN A 125 -9.44 14.32 -5.91
N PHE A 126 -10.10 14.40 -7.07
CA PHE A 126 -11.29 15.22 -7.28
C PHE A 126 -12.58 14.39 -7.49
N GLU A 127 -12.49 13.06 -7.55
CA GLU A 127 -13.60 12.16 -7.88
C GLU A 127 -14.78 12.28 -6.90
N GLU A 128 -14.47 12.47 -5.62
CA GLU A 128 -15.48 12.67 -4.56
C GLU A 128 -15.92 14.13 -4.41
N SER A 129 -15.39 15.04 -5.25
CA SER A 129 -15.80 16.44 -5.24
C SER A 129 -17.09 16.64 -6.02
N LYS A 130 -17.85 17.69 -5.69
CA LYS A 130 -19.02 18.11 -6.48
C LYS A 130 -18.70 18.59 -7.88
N SER A 131 -17.40 18.71 -8.19
CA SER A 131 -16.87 19.19 -9.47
C SER A 131 -15.83 18.20 -10.00
N PRO A 132 -16.26 17.07 -10.59
CA PRO A 132 -15.33 16.08 -11.14
C PRO A 132 -14.49 16.70 -12.26
N VAL A 133 -13.25 16.23 -12.40
CA VAL A 133 -12.33 16.72 -13.44
C VAL A 133 -12.83 16.29 -14.82
N ASN A 134 -12.98 17.28 -15.71
CA ASN A 134 -13.16 17.03 -17.14
C ASN A 134 -11.78 16.86 -17.78
N THR A 135 -11.48 15.63 -18.24
CA THR A 135 -10.17 15.27 -18.79
C THR A 135 -9.81 16.04 -20.06
N GLU A 136 -10.77 16.30 -20.95
CA GLU A 136 -10.53 17.06 -22.19
C GLU A 136 -10.17 18.52 -21.91
N ILE A 137 -10.85 19.14 -20.95
CA ILE A 137 -10.54 20.51 -20.52
C ILE A 137 -9.18 20.55 -19.83
N LEU A 138 -8.83 19.51 -19.04
CA LEU A 138 -7.52 19.39 -18.40
C LEU A 138 -6.40 19.31 -19.46
N TYR A 139 -6.55 18.49 -20.49
CA TYR A 139 -5.57 18.41 -21.59
C TYR A 139 -5.44 19.75 -22.32
N SER A 140 -6.56 20.42 -22.58
CA SER A 140 -6.54 21.76 -23.18
C SER A 140 -5.76 22.77 -22.34
N GLY A 141 -5.90 22.71 -21.01
CA GLY A 141 -5.12 23.53 -20.07
C GLY A 141 -3.62 23.23 -20.09
N ILE A 142 -3.23 21.94 -20.21
CA ILE A 142 -1.81 21.56 -20.34
C ILE A 142 -1.22 22.13 -21.64
N VAL A 143 -1.93 21.99 -22.76
CA VAL A 143 -1.49 22.51 -24.05
C VAL A 143 -1.37 24.03 -24.02
N ALA A 144 -2.36 24.73 -23.47
CA ALA A 144 -2.33 26.19 -23.32
C ALA A 144 -1.12 26.64 -22.49
N ALA A 145 -0.85 26.01 -21.38
CA ALA A 145 0.31 26.32 -20.53
C ALA A 145 1.65 26.14 -21.28
N MET A 146 1.80 25.03 -22.02
CA MET A 146 3.00 24.76 -22.82
C MET A 146 3.18 25.72 -23.98
N SER A 147 2.06 26.18 -24.59
CA SER A 147 2.04 27.17 -25.67
C SER A 147 2.16 28.59 -25.16
N LYS A 148 2.20 28.84 -23.85
CA LYS A 148 2.13 30.16 -23.21
C LYS A 148 0.87 30.94 -23.63
N ASP A 149 -0.19 30.22 -23.93
CA ASP A 149 -1.48 30.80 -24.26
C ASP A 149 -2.23 31.17 -22.97
N SER A 150 -2.53 32.43 -22.80
CA SER A 150 -3.22 32.99 -21.64
C SER A 150 -4.60 33.54 -21.98
N THR A 151 -5.14 33.27 -23.17
CA THR A 151 -6.41 33.82 -23.64
C THR A 151 -7.59 33.42 -22.79
N THR A 152 -7.63 32.17 -22.34
CA THR A 152 -8.70 31.65 -21.45
C THR A 152 -8.41 31.98 -19.98
N MET A 153 -7.19 31.74 -19.52
CA MET A 153 -6.80 31.97 -18.14
C MET A 153 -5.28 32.18 -18.02
N SER A 154 -4.87 33.21 -17.27
CA SER A 154 -3.44 33.39 -17.01
C SER A 154 -2.90 32.34 -16.05
N PRO A 155 -1.59 31.97 -16.10
CA PRO A 155 -0.99 31.04 -15.17
C PRO A 155 -1.16 31.43 -13.70
N ALA A 156 -1.09 32.72 -13.39
CA ALA A 156 -1.29 33.24 -12.04
C ALA A 156 -2.75 33.04 -11.56
N THR A 157 -3.72 33.32 -12.43
CA THR A 157 -5.14 33.11 -12.14
C THR A 157 -5.44 31.62 -11.96
N ALA A 158 -4.88 30.77 -12.82
CA ALA A 158 -5.03 29.31 -12.73
C ALA A 158 -4.48 28.77 -11.40
N ALA A 159 -3.29 29.18 -11.02
CA ALA A 159 -2.67 28.75 -9.77
C ALA A 159 -3.47 29.19 -8.52
N LYS A 160 -3.97 30.44 -8.53
CA LYS A 160 -4.82 30.96 -7.45
C LYS A 160 -6.12 30.17 -7.35
N PHE A 161 -6.83 30.03 -8.47
CA PHE A 161 -8.09 29.28 -8.53
C PHE A 161 -7.93 27.83 -8.08
N PHE A 162 -6.88 27.16 -8.58
CA PHE A 162 -6.60 25.76 -8.19
C PHE A 162 -6.40 25.63 -6.67
N LYS A 163 -5.58 26.51 -6.09
CA LYS A 163 -5.32 26.51 -4.63
C LYS A 163 -6.59 26.77 -3.82
N GLU A 164 -7.43 27.70 -4.26
CA GLU A 164 -8.70 28.00 -3.59
C GLU A 164 -9.65 26.81 -3.64
N GLN A 165 -9.76 26.15 -4.80
CA GLN A 165 -10.59 24.95 -4.97
C GLN A 165 -10.05 23.76 -4.17
N GLU A 166 -8.72 23.54 -4.14
CA GLU A 166 -8.09 22.51 -3.35
C GLU A 166 -8.43 22.66 -1.85
N ILE A 167 -8.33 23.88 -1.32
CA ILE A 167 -8.69 24.19 0.06
C ILE A 167 -10.18 23.92 0.31
N ALA A 168 -11.06 24.41 -0.57
CA ALA A 168 -12.50 24.26 -0.42
C ALA A 168 -12.92 22.76 -0.44
N ILE A 169 -12.39 21.99 -1.37
CA ILE A 169 -12.67 20.55 -1.49
C ILE A 169 -12.17 19.79 -0.24
N ARG A 170 -10.98 20.13 0.24
CA ARG A 170 -10.45 19.53 1.48
C ARG A 170 -11.35 19.84 2.67
N GLN A 171 -11.73 21.10 2.87
CA GLN A 171 -12.62 21.52 3.95
C GLN A 171 -13.99 20.82 3.89
N GLN A 172 -14.53 20.70 2.68
CA GLN A 172 -15.79 19.98 2.46
C GLN A 172 -15.68 18.51 2.88
N ARG A 173 -14.62 17.80 2.43
CA ARG A 173 -14.36 16.41 2.79
C ARG A 173 -14.17 16.21 4.30
N GLU A 174 -13.42 17.11 4.93
CA GLU A 174 -13.22 17.11 6.37
C GLU A 174 -14.55 17.28 7.12
N ALA A 175 -15.38 18.21 6.68
CA ALA A 175 -16.71 18.45 7.28
C ALA A 175 -17.67 17.26 7.07
N GLU A 176 -17.70 16.69 5.87
CA GLU A 176 -18.52 15.51 5.55
C GLU A 176 -18.07 14.29 6.34
N ASN A 177 -16.75 14.04 6.42
CA ASN A 177 -16.21 12.93 7.21
C ASN A 177 -16.50 13.12 8.70
N LYS A 178 -16.34 14.33 9.23
CA LYS A 178 -16.68 14.66 10.61
C LYS A 178 -18.14 14.36 10.91
N ALA A 179 -19.05 14.92 10.11
CA ALA A 179 -20.49 14.71 10.28
C ALA A 179 -20.88 13.22 10.23
N LYS A 180 -20.33 12.46 9.28
CA LYS A 180 -20.54 11.02 9.14
C LYS A 180 -20.08 10.24 10.37
N ASN A 181 -18.90 10.57 10.89
CA ASN A 181 -18.32 9.90 12.06
C ASN A 181 -19.04 10.27 13.37
N GLU A 182 -19.46 11.51 13.52
CA GLU A 182 -20.27 11.95 14.67
C GLU A 182 -21.66 11.29 14.64
N ALA A 183 -22.32 11.19 13.49
CA ALA A 183 -23.57 10.48 13.31
C ALA A 183 -23.44 8.99 13.67
N PHE A 184 -22.35 8.33 13.18
CA PHE A 184 -22.06 6.95 13.55
C PHE A 184 -21.97 6.76 15.08
N MET A 185 -21.26 7.63 15.79
CA MET A 185 -21.12 7.55 17.24
C MET A 185 -22.45 7.78 17.96
N ALA A 186 -23.28 8.70 17.46
CA ALA A 186 -24.63 8.96 18.00
C ALA A 186 -25.55 7.76 17.84
N GLU A 187 -25.56 7.13 16.66
CA GLU A 187 -26.34 5.92 16.38
C GLU A 187 -25.80 4.71 17.17
N ASN A 188 -24.48 4.56 17.25
CA ASN A 188 -23.87 3.43 17.94
C ASN A 188 -24.15 3.43 19.44
N LYS A 189 -24.27 4.60 20.06
CA LYS A 189 -24.66 4.77 21.47
C LYS A 189 -26.01 4.12 21.80
N ALA A 190 -26.93 4.06 20.83
CA ALA A 190 -28.26 3.49 21.02
C ALA A 190 -28.31 1.96 20.82
N LYS A 191 -27.21 1.34 20.37
CA LYS A 191 -27.17 -0.11 20.12
C LYS A 191 -27.09 -0.90 21.42
N GLU A 192 -27.75 -2.04 21.44
CA GLU A 192 -27.75 -2.95 22.57
C GLU A 192 -26.33 -3.38 22.98
N GLY A 193 -26.04 -3.36 24.26
CA GLY A 193 -24.76 -3.74 24.83
C GLY A 193 -23.64 -2.72 24.66
N VAL A 194 -23.89 -1.57 24.06
CA VAL A 194 -22.93 -0.47 23.94
C VAL A 194 -22.98 0.41 25.17
N VAL A 195 -21.83 0.56 25.81
CA VAL A 195 -21.61 1.48 26.95
C VAL A 195 -20.86 2.71 26.43
N THR A 196 -21.29 3.90 26.85
CA THR A 196 -20.64 5.17 26.50
C THR A 196 -20.02 5.79 27.76
N LEU A 197 -18.72 6.10 27.71
CA LEU A 197 -18.02 6.77 28.78
C LEU A 197 -18.14 8.31 28.69
N PRO A 198 -17.87 9.05 29.78
CA PRO A 198 -17.92 10.53 29.77
C PRO A 198 -16.94 11.16 28.76
N SER A 199 -15.86 10.49 28.41
CA SER A 199 -14.88 10.92 27.39
C SER A 199 -15.45 10.87 25.96
N GLY A 200 -16.55 10.14 25.76
CA GLY A 200 -17.12 9.82 24.46
C GLY A 200 -16.66 8.46 23.89
N LEU A 201 -15.71 7.79 24.55
CA LEU A 201 -15.35 6.41 24.20
C LEU A 201 -16.59 5.51 24.35
N GLN A 202 -16.82 4.65 23.37
CA GLN A 202 -17.85 3.63 23.45
C GLN A 202 -17.24 2.25 23.37
N TYR A 203 -17.83 1.27 24.04
CA TYR A 203 -17.37 -0.11 23.97
C TYR A 203 -18.53 -1.10 24.11
N ARG A 204 -18.34 -2.29 23.57
CA ARG A 204 -19.20 -3.45 23.74
C ARG A 204 -18.35 -4.64 24.18
N ILE A 205 -18.78 -5.32 25.24
CA ILE A 205 -18.09 -6.49 25.77
C ILE A 205 -18.51 -7.70 24.92
N ILE A 206 -17.57 -8.30 24.18
CA ILE A 206 -17.78 -9.55 23.45
C ILE A 206 -17.51 -10.74 24.38
N LYS A 207 -16.43 -10.66 25.17
CA LYS A 207 -16.05 -11.66 26.17
C LYS A 207 -15.57 -10.95 27.42
N LYS A 208 -16.10 -11.32 28.58
CA LYS A 208 -15.67 -10.78 29.87
C LYS A 208 -14.44 -11.58 30.36
N GLY A 209 -13.37 -10.90 30.67
CA GLY A 209 -12.22 -11.45 31.36
C GLY A 209 -12.39 -11.45 32.86
N THR A 210 -11.53 -12.15 33.56
CA THR A 210 -11.52 -12.27 35.04
C THR A 210 -10.15 -11.97 35.65
N GLY A 211 -9.16 -11.63 34.82
CA GLY A 211 -7.80 -11.33 35.27
C GLY A 211 -7.63 -9.91 35.81
N THR A 212 -6.39 -9.51 36.01
CA THR A 212 -6.00 -8.18 36.46
C THR A 212 -6.32 -7.12 35.42
N ILE A 213 -6.66 -5.90 35.86
CA ILE A 213 -6.85 -4.75 35.00
C ILE A 213 -5.53 -4.00 34.88
N PRO A 214 -5.04 -3.68 33.67
CA PRO A 214 -3.78 -2.98 33.47
C PRO A 214 -3.78 -1.54 34.02
N LYS A 215 -2.62 -1.07 34.41
CA LYS A 215 -2.35 0.34 34.73
C LYS A 215 -1.75 1.05 33.52
N ALA A 216 -1.74 2.35 33.53
CA ALA A 216 -1.14 3.15 32.45
C ALA A 216 0.36 2.90 32.23
N THR A 217 1.07 2.40 33.26
CA THR A 217 2.51 2.11 33.22
C THR A 217 2.85 0.70 32.73
N ASP A 218 1.84 -0.15 32.58
CA ASP A 218 2.03 -1.55 32.27
C ASP A 218 2.20 -1.78 30.76
N ASP A 219 2.92 -2.81 30.39
CA ASP A 219 2.96 -3.33 29.03
C ASP A 219 1.95 -4.47 28.91
N VAL A 220 1.20 -4.50 27.84
CA VAL A 220 0.11 -5.46 27.62
C VAL A 220 0.29 -6.21 26.32
N GLN A 221 -0.07 -7.49 26.33
CA GLN A 221 -0.15 -8.35 25.17
C GLN A 221 -1.58 -8.37 24.64
N VAL A 222 -1.76 -8.00 23.38
CA VAL A 222 -3.09 -7.86 22.76
C VAL A 222 -3.15 -8.50 21.38
N ILE A 223 -4.34 -8.97 21.02
CA ILE A 223 -4.70 -9.28 19.63
C ILE A 223 -5.76 -8.27 19.22
N TYR A 224 -5.56 -7.60 18.08
CA TYR A 224 -6.48 -6.58 17.64
C TYR A 224 -6.68 -6.53 16.12
N GLU A 225 -7.80 -5.94 15.73
CA GLU A 225 -8.09 -5.48 14.38
C GLU A 225 -8.71 -4.09 14.46
N GLY A 226 -8.09 -3.14 13.76
CA GLY A 226 -8.55 -1.76 13.66
C GLY A 226 -9.11 -1.45 12.29
N LYS A 227 -10.33 -0.89 12.25
CA LYS A 227 -11.03 -0.51 11.02
C LYS A 227 -11.70 0.86 11.14
N THR A 228 -11.92 1.51 10.02
CA THR A 228 -12.77 2.70 9.92
C THR A 228 -14.25 2.33 9.97
N ILE A 229 -15.12 3.32 10.11
CA ILE A 229 -16.60 3.10 10.10
C ILE A 229 -17.09 2.49 8.78
N ASP A 230 -16.34 2.63 7.69
CA ASP A 230 -16.61 2.04 6.38
C ASP A 230 -16.13 0.58 6.26
N GLY A 231 -15.57 0.02 7.34
CA GLY A 231 -15.09 -1.36 7.39
C GLY A 231 -13.69 -1.56 6.81
N LYS A 232 -13.00 -0.51 6.36
CA LYS A 232 -11.63 -0.62 5.86
C LYS A 232 -10.67 -0.93 7.02
N VAL A 233 -10.05 -2.11 6.99
CA VAL A 233 -9.03 -2.52 7.97
C VAL A 233 -7.73 -1.79 7.66
N PHE A 234 -7.30 -0.91 8.58
CA PHE A 234 -6.05 -0.18 8.44
C PHE A 234 -4.89 -0.86 9.17
N ASP A 235 -5.16 -1.57 10.29
CA ASP A 235 -4.14 -2.24 11.08
C ASP A 235 -4.67 -3.47 11.80
N SER A 236 -3.80 -4.47 12.09
CA SER A 236 -4.15 -5.65 12.88
C SER A 236 -2.91 -6.47 13.25
N THR A 237 -2.98 -7.24 14.33
CA THR A 237 -1.98 -8.23 14.72
C THR A 237 -1.71 -9.23 13.58
N ALA A 238 -2.75 -9.62 12.84
CA ALA A 238 -2.61 -10.53 11.69
C ALA A 238 -1.76 -9.94 10.56
N LYS A 239 -1.81 -8.61 10.32
CA LYS A 239 -0.94 -7.94 9.35
C LYS A 239 0.52 -7.94 9.74
N HIS A 240 0.81 -7.95 11.05
CA HIS A 240 2.17 -8.04 11.58
C HIS A 240 2.74 -9.46 11.51
N GLY A 241 1.89 -10.48 11.35
CA GLY A 241 2.29 -11.90 11.32
C GLY A 241 2.71 -12.42 12.68
N THR A 242 2.30 -11.78 13.76
CA THR A 242 2.60 -12.14 15.16
C THR A 242 1.41 -12.83 15.81
N GLU A 243 1.65 -13.57 16.90
CA GLU A 243 0.59 -14.19 17.69
C GLU A 243 -0.15 -13.14 18.53
N PHE A 244 0.58 -12.17 19.04
CA PHE A 244 0.09 -10.98 19.76
C PHE A 244 1.07 -9.84 19.55
N ASP A 245 0.62 -8.62 19.81
CA ASP A 245 1.46 -7.43 19.88
C ASP A 245 1.60 -6.96 21.32
N THR A 246 2.76 -6.40 21.67
CA THR A 246 3.03 -5.85 23.00
C THR A 246 3.11 -4.33 22.93
N PHE A 247 2.34 -3.66 23.79
CA PHE A 247 2.29 -2.19 23.86
C PHE A 247 2.32 -1.69 25.29
N ASN A 248 3.00 -0.57 25.51
CA ASN A 248 2.85 0.20 26.73
C ASN A 248 1.51 0.95 26.72
N VAL A 249 0.68 0.73 27.73
CA VAL A 249 -0.69 1.29 27.81
C VAL A 249 -0.70 2.82 27.72
N GLY A 250 0.27 3.49 28.35
CA GLY A 250 0.35 4.96 28.36
C GLY A 250 0.90 5.56 27.07
N GLY A 251 1.50 4.75 26.19
CA GLY A 251 2.06 5.16 24.90
C GLY A 251 1.07 5.12 23.73
N LEU A 252 -0.17 4.68 23.98
CA LEU A 252 -1.19 4.47 22.94
C LEU A 252 -2.07 5.71 22.72
N ILE A 253 -2.95 5.65 21.72
CA ILE A 253 -4.01 6.65 21.55
C ILE A 253 -4.92 6.67 22.79
N LYS A 254 -5.44 7.84 23.14
CA LYS A 254 -6.20 8.03 24.39
C LYS A 254 -7.32 7.03 24.58
N GLY A 255 -8.06 6.70 23.52
CA GLY A 255 -9.14 5.72 23.59
C GLY A 255 -8.69 4.31 23.95
N TRP A 256 -7.51 3.87 23.50
CA TRP A 256 -6.94 2.59 23.91
C TRP A 256 -6.48 2.61 25.35
N THR A 257 -5.75 3.67 25.75
CA THR A 257 -5.32 3.84 27.14
C THR A 257 -6.49 3.81 28.10
N GLU A 258 -7.60 4.47 27.77
CA GLU A 258 -8.81 4.46 28.58
C GLU A 258 -9.50 3.10 28.62
N ALA A 259 -9.66 2.44 27.45
CA ALA A 259 -10.29 1.14 27.36
C ALA A 259 -9.51 0.05 28.12
N LEU A 260 -8.19 -0.03 27.92
CA LEU A 260 -7.35 -1.05 28.54
C LEU A 260 -7.36 -0.97 30.08
N GLN A 261 -7.44 0.22 30.64
CA GLN A 261 -7.55 0.44 32.10
C GLN A 261 -8.92 0.05 32.68
N LEU A 262 -9.85 -0.39 31.84
CA LEU A 262 -11.15 -0.93 32.23
C LEU A 262 -11.29 -2.42 31.87
N MET A 263 -10.38 -2.95 31.08
CA MET A 263 -10.44 -4.34 30.56
C MET A 263 -9.69 -5.31 31.49
N PRO A 264 -10.37 -6.28 32.13
CA PRO A 264 -9.68 -7.37 32.80
C PRO A 264 -8.96 -8.27 31.78
N VAL A 265 -7.79 -8.79 32.09
CA VAL A 265 -7.10 -9.81 31.27
C VAL A 265 -8.02 -10.97 30.95
N GLY A 266 -7.96 -11.46 29.69
CA GLY A 266 -8.85 -12.45 29.10
C GLY A 266 -10.14 -11.87 28.49
N SER A 267 -10.30 -10.53 28.52
CA SER A 267 -11.42 -9.84 27.87
C SER A 267 -11.22 -9.72 26.37
N LYS A 268 -12.34 -9.69 25.64
CA LYS A 268 -12.42 -9.27 24.24
C LYS A 268 -13.52 -8.23 24.10
N TRP A 269 -13.16 -7.03 23.66
CA TRP A 269 -14.09 -5.94 23.50
C TRP A 269 -14.10 -5.44 22.05
N GLU A 270 -15.19 -4.84 21.64
CA GLU A 270 -15.24 -3.96 20.48
C GLU A 270 -15.32 -2.53 21.02
N ILE A 271 -14.33 -1.71 20.68
CA ILE A 271 -14.24 -0.33 21.14
C ILE A 271 -14.40 0.62 19.97
N PHE A 272 -15.14 1.70 20.18
CA PHE A 272 -15.45 2.73 19.21
C PHE A 272 -14.85 4.04 19.72
N ILE A 273 -13.79 4.48 19.08
CA ILE A 273 -12.98 5.59 19.54
C ILE A 273 -13.28 6.81 18.69
N PRO A 274 -13.91 7.87 19.24
CA PRO A 274 -14.13 9.10 18.51
C PRO A 274 -12.79 9.78 18.18
N TYR A 275 -12.76 10.57 17.11
CA TYR A 275 -11.52 11.16 16.58
C TYR A 275 -10.65 11.91 17.61
N ASN A 276 -11.27 12.61 18.57
CA ASN A 276 -10.56 13.37 19.62
C ASN A 276 -9.79 12.48 20.62
N LEU A 277 -10.14 11.19 20.70
CA LEU A 277 -9.43 10.17 21.49
C LEU A 277 -8.52 9.29 20.60
N ALA A 278 -8.43 9.56 19.30
CA ALA A 278 -7.61 8.87 18.32
C ALA A 278 -6.62 9.84 17.65
N TYR A 279 -6.72 10.05 16.35
CA TYR A 279 -5.78 10.87 15.56
C TYR A 279 -6.27 12.29 15.27
N GLY A 280 -7.42 12.68 15.82
CA GLY A 280 -7.94 14.04 15.79
C GLY A 280 -8.31 14.56 14.40
N GLU A 281 -8.11 15.86 14.22
CA GLU A 281 -8.41 16.59 13.01
C GLU A 281 -7.42 16.34 11.86
N ARG A 282 -6.28 15.69 12.14
CA ARG A 282 -5.23 15.44 11.15
C ARG A 282 -5.36 14.07 10.49
N GLY A 283 -5.98 13.10 11.18
CA GLY A 283 -5.92 11.71 10.77
C GLY A 283 -4.52 11.11 10.88
N ALA A 284 -4.29 9.95 10.23
CA ALA A 284 -3.00 9.28 10.22
C ALA A 284 -2.75 8.52 8.90
N GLY A 285 -1.58 8.72 8.33
CA GLY A 285 -1.16 8.04 7.09
C GLY A 285 -2.11 8.29 5.92
N ARG A 286 -2.34 7.26 5.12
CA ARG A 286 -3.28 7.29 3.97
C ARG A 286 -4.61 6.62 4.29
N ASP A 287 -4.69 5.91 5.41
CA ASP A 287 -5.80 5.02 5.72
C ASP A 287 -6.78 5.62 6.73
N ILE A 288 -6.34 6.60 7.51
CA ILE A 288 -7.16 7.26 8.53
C ILE A 288 -7.32 8.73 8.19
N ALA A 289 -8.46 9.08 7.62
CA ALA A 289 -8.79 10.46 7.25
C ALA A 289 -8.95 11.37 8.50
N PRO A 290 -8.86 12.71 8.34
CA PRO A 290 -9.24 13.66 9.38
C PRO A 290 -10.61 13.36 9.99
N TYR A 291 -10.75 13.53 11.31
CA TYR A 291 -12.01 13.34 12.07
C TYR A 291 -12.57 11.91 12.05
N SER A 292 -11.74 10.89 11.77
CA SER A 292 -12.19 9.50 11.70
C SER A 292 -12.39 8.89 13.09
N THR A 293 -13.55 8.30 13.32
CA THR A 293 -13.83 7.34 14.38
C THR A 293 -13.18 6.01 14.04
N LEU A 294 -12.54 5.38 15.01
CA LEU A 294 -11.89 4.08 14.82
C LEU A 294 -12.65 3.01 15.59
N ILE A 295 -12.79 1.86 14.96
CA ILE A 295 -13.40 0.67 15.55
C ILE A 295 -12.30 -0.36 15.71
N PHE A 296 -12.11 -0.85 16.95
CA PHE A 296 -11.19 -1.94 17.20
C PHE A 296 -11.91 -3.12 17.85
N THR A 297 -11.63 -4.31 17.32
CA THR A 297 -11.82 -5.52 18.08
C THR A 297 -10.52 -5.77 18.84
N LEU A 298 -10.58 -5.74 20.17
CA LEU A 298 -9.40 -5.77 21.04
C LEU A 298 -9.53 -6.93 22.04
N GLU A 299 -8.58 -7.85 22.05
CA GLU A 299 -8.47 -8.95 22.99
C GLU A 299 -7.23 -8.73 23.85
N LEU A 300 -7.42 -8.54 25.15
CA LEU A 300 -6.34 -8.41 26.13
C LEU A 300 -5.94 -9.80 26.61
N LYS A 301 -4.73 -10.24 26.23
CA LYS A 301 -4.22 -11.58 26.53
C LYS A 301 -3.53 -11.65 27.88
N ASP A 302 -2.63 -10.68 28.14
CA ASP A 302 -1.84 -10.67 29.38
C ASP A 302 -1.27 -9.27 29.67
N ILE A 303 -0.73 -9.10 30.86
CA ILE A 303 0.08 -7.95 31.27
C ILE A 303 1.52 -8.45 31.38
N ASP A 304 2.44 -7.86 30.62
CA ASP A 304 3.83 -8.28 30.56
C ASP A 304 4.51 -8.07 31.91
N GLY A 305 5.21 -9.11 32.41
CA GLY A 305 5.84 -9.10 33.73
C GLY A 305 4.93 -9.46 34.92
N VAL A 306 3.62 -9.65 34.71
CA VAL A 306 2.72 -10.17 35.74
C VAL A 306 2.36 -11.62 35.38
N HIS A 307 3.16 -12.57 35.85
CA HIS A 307 2.84 -14.00 35.74
C HIS A 307 1.59 -14.29 36.56
N VAL A 308 0.45 -14.42 35.91
CA VAL A 308 -0.74 -15.01 36.54
C VAL A 308 -0.43 -16.48 36.82
N VAL A 309 -0.12 -16.79 38.07
CA VAL A 309 -0.06 -18.17 38.51
C VAL A 309 -1.45 -18.76 38.26
N LYS A 310 -1.58 -19.61 37.25
CA LYS A 310 -2.76 -20.47 37.11
C LYS A 310 -2.89 -21.23 38.40
N SER A 311 -3.90 -20.90 39.21
CA SER A 311 -4.25 -21.70 40.39
C SER A 311 -4.67 -23.08 39.88
N SER A 312 -3.73 -24.02 39.89
CA SER A 312 -4.01 -25.44 39.83
C SER A 312 -4.80 -25.81 41.09
N GLN A 313 -6.02 -26.20 40.92
CA GLN A 313 -6.81 -26.82 42.00
C GLN A 313 -6.00 -27.94 42.64
N PRO A 314 -5.99 -28.06 43.97
CA PRO A 314 -5.33 -29.18 44.66
C PRO A 314 -6.10 -30.46 44.40
N THR A 315 -5.50 -31.42 43.74
CA THR A 315 -5.93 -32.82 43.76
C THR A 315 -5.61 -33.44 45.12
N PRO A 316 -6.53 -34.24 45.71
CA PRO A 316 -6.33 -34.78 47.04
C PRO A 316 -5.22 -35.83 47.06
N SER A 317 -4.38 -35.68 48.06
CA SER A 317 -3.26 -36.55 48.42
C SER A 317 -3.74 -37.99 48.69
N LYS A 318 -3.03 -38.98 48.13
CA LYS A 318 -2.95 -40.32 48.71
C LYS A 318 -1.58 -40.47 49.33
N GLU A 319 -1.60 -40.65 50.65
CA GLU A 319 -0.48 -41.11 51.48
C GLU A 319 0.01 -42.46 50.99
N THR A 320 1.30 -42.67 50.96
CA THR A 320 1.96 -43.88 51.48
C THR A 320 3.50 -43.73 51.60
N GLU A 321 3.92 -43.71 52.83
CA GLU A 321 5.08 -44.32 53.48
C GLU A 321 6.51 -44.25 52.91
N ALA A 322 7.31 -43.91 53.87
CA ALA A 322 8.73 -43.80 54.05
C ALA A 322 9.62 -44.94 53.48
N LYS A 323 10.85 -44.54 53.12
CA LYS A 323 12.08 -45.19 53.69
C LYS A 323 13.32 -44.26 53.45
N LYS A 324 14.07 -44.20 54.57
CA LYS A 324 15.42 -43.64 54.78
C LYS A 324 16.46 -44.24 53.83
N ASP A 325 17.48 -43.44 53.45
CA ASP A 325 18.91 -43.60 53.91
C ASP A 325 19.79 -42.61 53.05
N SER A 326 20.39 -41.69 53.65
CA SER A 326 21.74 -41.40 54.16
C SER A 326 22.91 -41.34 53.15
N LYS A 327 23.70 -40.21 53.34
CA LYS A 327 25.15 -40.03 53.07
C LYS A 327 25.48 -39.56 51.62
N THR A 328 26.32 -38.57 51.34
CA THR A 328 27.41 -37.91 52.07
C THR A 328 27.96 -36.75 51.23
N ALA A 329 28.41 -35.74 51.90
CA ALA A 329 29.07 -34.50 51.49
C ALA A 329 30.20 -34.62 50.44
N LYS A 330 30.40 -33.56 49.65
CA LYS A 330 31.69 -32.86 49.60
C LYS A 330 31.62 -31.54 48.87
N GLN A 331 32.02 -30.55 49.63
CA GLN A 331 32.48 -29.19 49.31
C GLN A 331 33.50 -29.13 48.18
N SER A 332 33.46 -28.07 47.39
CA SER A 332 34.59 -27.15 47.23
C SER A 332 34.24 -25.96 46.31
N GLN A 333 34.18 -24.78 46.88
CA GLN A 333 34.50 -23.48 46.27
C GLN A 333 36.04 -23.29 46.41
N PRO A 334 36.66 -22.15 45.99
CA PRO A 334 36.45 -21.14 44.93
C PRO A 334 37.75 -20.79 44.18
N LYS A 335 37.75 -19.80 43.27
CA LYS A 335 38.78 -18.76 43.04
C LYS A 335 38.44 -18.03 41.72
N SER A 336 38.02 -16.72 41.79
CA SER A 336 38.83 -15.50 41.81
C SER A 336 39.81 -15.38 40.61
N ALA A 337 39.84 -14.43 39.75
CA ALA A 337 40.02 -13.04 39.89
C ALA A 337 40.47 -12.40 38.56
N LYS A 338 40.10 -11.12 38.38
CA LYS A 338 40.89 -9.99 37.86
C LYS A 338 41.07 -9.81 36.34
N LYS A 339 40.61 -8.68 35.94
CA LYS A 339 41.24 -7.36 35.67
C LYS A 339 41.49 -7.17 34.17
N ALA A 340 40.98 -6.17 33.61
CA ALA A 340 41.20 -4.77 33.56
C ALA A 340 41.48 -4.30 32.12
N SER A 341 40.82 -3.18 31.81
CA SER A 341 41.41 -1.93 31.31
C SER A 341 41.70 -1.84 29.81
N SER A 342 41.10 -0.95 29.10
CA SER A 342 41.18 0.50 28.99
C SER A 342 41.52 0.94 27.56
N LYS A 343 40.95 2.11 27.23
CA LYS A 343 41.42 3.15 26.27
C LYS A 343 41.04 2.93 24.80
N ALA A 344 40.19 3.76 24.24
CA ALA A 344 40.22 5.20 23.97
C ALA A 344 40.79 5.53 22.59
N SER A 345 40.08 6.44 21.93
CA SER A 345 40.47 7.42 20.91
C SER A 345 40.73 6.93 19.48
N LYS A 346 39.96 7.30 18.55
CA LYS A 346 39.88 8.61 17.88
C LYS A 346 38.60 8.67 17.04
#